data_aa76c8bb1ac2f27ab965d998f7f54bde
#
_entry.id   aa76c8bb1ac2f27ab965d998f7f54bde
#
_cell.length_a   1.000
_cell.length_b   1.000
_cell.length_c   1.000
_cell.angle_alpha   90.00
_cell.angle_beta   90.00
_cell.angle_gamma   90.00
#
_symmetry.space_group_name_H-M   'P 1'
#
loop_
_entity.id
_entity.type
_entity.pdbx_description
1 polymer ?
#
loop_
_entity_poly.entity_id
_entity_poly.type
_entity_poly.pdbx_seq_one_letter_code
_entity_poly.pdbx_strand_id
1 'polypeptide(L)'
;NLTQLTGGREKHYKKLRANVGFLELFGVYMGCVQVVAGTTTARRMGELIDLPALESLDITRQWLRFQLRKSSRGMMGKRKSIMRPIEPIAAEMIENLEEYHRTLIETGFAEEGLTLFTSPALTAGGMLSSGLSVYLRNLDLFCDYFETELCDGKRYYLRQHQLRRFFAMLFFHCAQSGDESTIRWMLGHIDLE
;
A
#
# COMPACT_ATOMS: atom_id res chain seq x y z
N ASN A 1 -2.25 -9.91 -13.26
CA ASN A 1 -1.05 -10.66 -13.67
C ASN A 1 -1.19 -12.12 -13.25
N LEU A 2 -1.12 -13.03 -14.22
CA LEU A 2 -1.19 -14.47 -13.99
C LEU A 2 0.23 -15.04 -13.94
N THR A 3 0.52 -15.85 -12.93
CA THR A 3 1.83 -16.51 -12.78
C THR A 3 1.61 -17.99 -12.46
N GLN A 4 2.33 -18.85 -13.18
CA GLN A 4 2.29 -20.28 -12.93
C GLN A 4 2.99 -20.61 -11.61
N LEU A 5 2.33 -21.43 -10.80
CA LEU A 5 2.91 -21.92 -9.56
C LEU A 5 3.89 -23.07 -9.89
N THR A 6 5.14 -22.93 -9.46
CA THR A 6 6.14 -24.00 -9.52
C THR A 6 6.21 -24.74 -8.18
N GLY A 7 6.66 -25.99 -8.18
CA GLY A 7 6.72 -26.82 -6.96
C GLY A 7 7.56 -26.20 -5.83
N GLY A 8 8.60 -25.44 -6.14
CA GLY A 8 9.39 -24.70 -5.13
C GLY A 8 8.59 -23.56 -4.48
N ARG A 9 7.82 -22.84 -5.26
CA ARG A 9 6.90 -21.78 -4.80
C ARG A 9 5.80 -22.37 -3.91
N GLU A 10 5.23 -23.49 -4.29
CA GLU A 10 4.18 -24.15 -3.51
C GLU A 10 4.66 -24.55 -2.10
N LYS A 11 5.89 -25.05 -1.96
CA LYS A 11 6.51 -25.32 -0.65
C LYS A 11 6.67 -24.04 0.19
N HIS A 12 7.08 -22.95 -0.44
CA HIS A 12 7.18 -21.66 0.22
C HIS A 12 5.81 -21.16 0.74
N TYR A 13 4.75 -21.29 -0.07
CA TYR A 13 3.39 -20.90 0.33
C TYR A 13 2.81 -21.74 1.44
N LYS A 14 3.09 -23.05 1.46
CA LYS A 14 2.70 -23.90 2.58
C LYS A 14 3.35 -23.45 3.89
N LYS A 15 4.62 -23.07 3.87
CA LYS A 15 5.31 -22.51 5.04
C LYS A 15 4.72 -21.15 5.46
N LEU A 16 4.48 -20.27 4.49
CA LEU A 16 3.88 -18.95 4.74
C LEU A 16 2.51 -19.09 5.41
N ARG A 17 1.63 -19.95 4.91
CA ARG A 17 0.31 -20.22 5.48
C ARG A 17 0.34 -21.00 6.80
N ALA A 18 1.41 -21.71 7.07
CA ALA A 18 1.66 -22.31 8.38
C ALA A 18 2.13 -21.29 9.43
N ASN A 19 2.16 -20.00 9.09
CA ASN A 19 2.59 -18.88 9.93
C ASN A 19 4.03 -19.05 10.44
N VAL A 20 4.89 -19.60 9.61
CA VAL A 20 6.31 -19.76 9.90
C VAL A 20 7.08 -18.60 9.25
N GLY A 21 7.78 -17.85 10.06
CA GLY A 21 8.60 -16.72 9.60
C GLY A 21 7.93 -15.36 9.84
N PHE A 22 8.42 -14.63 10.86
CA PHE A 22 7.88 -13.32 11.26
C PHE A 22 7.93 -12.30 10.12
N LEU A 23 9.04 -12.24 9.39
CA LEU A 23 9.20 -11.23 8.32
C LEU A 23 8.32 -11.48 7.11
N GLU A 24 8.07 -12.74 6.78
CA GLU A 24 7.12 -13.08 5.72
C GLU A 24 5.70 -12.68 6.12
N LEU A 25 5.30 -12.95 7.35
CA LEU A 25 3.99 -12.53 7.88
C LEU A 25 3.87 -11.01 7.96
N PHE A 26 4.94 -10.32 8.33
CA PHE A 26 4.98 -8.87 8.29
C PHE A 26 4.81 -8.34 6.86
N GLY A 27 5.45 -9.00 5.87
CA GLY A 27 5.23 -8.70 4.46
C GLY A 27 3.79 -8.95 3.99
N VAL A 28 3.13 -10.00 4.51
CA VAL A 28 1.69 -10.24 4.29
C VAL A 28 0.85 -9.11 4.88
N TYR A 29 1.15 -8.69 6.13
CA TYR A 29 0.46 -7.58 6.77
C TYR A 29 0.60 -6.28 5.98
N MET A 30 1.82 -5.94 5.54
CA MET A 30 2.04 -4.81 4.64
C MET A 30 1.21 -4.93 3.35
N GLY A 31 1.11 -6.13 2.78
CA GLY A 31 0.26 -6.42 1.63
C GLY A 31 -1.22 -6.16 1.92
N CYS A 32 -1.71 -6.55 3.11
CA CYS A 32 -3.07 -6.23 3.55
C CYS A 32 -3.31 -4.71 3.60
N VAL A 33 -2.40 -3.96 4.23
CA VAL A 33 -2.49 -2.49 4.30
C VAL A 33 -2.50 -1.88 2.90
N GLN A 34 -1.64 -2.37 2.00
CA GLN A 34 -1.57 -1.91 0.61
C GLN A 34 -2.87 -2.17 -0.15
N VAL A 35 -3.50 -3.35 0.04
CA VAL A 35 -4.77 -3.68 -0.61
C VAL A 35 -5.88 -2.80 -0.06
N VAL A 36 -6.02 -2.69 1.26
CA VAL A 36 -7.11 -1.91 1.88
C VAL A 36 -6.94 -0.41 1.56
N ALA A 37 -5.77 0.17 1.84
CA ALA A 37 -5.50 1.58 1.54
C ALA A 37 -5.56 1.87 0.03
N GLY A 38 -5.03 0.97 -0.81
CA GLY A 38 -5.04 1.11 -2.26
C GLY A 38 -6.42 1.06 -2.88
N THR A 39 -7.32 0.26 -2.29
CA THR A 39 -8.72 0.12 -2.73
C THR A 39 -9.54 1.33 -2.28
N THR A 40 -9.40 1.78 -1.04
CA THR A 40 -10.26 2.81 -0.46
C THR A 40 -9.85 4.24 -0.82
N THR A 41 -8.55 4.49 -1.06
CA THR A 41 -8.05 5.83 -1.38
C THR A 41 -7.84 6.09 -2.87
N ALA A 42 -7.92 5.05 -3.71
CA ALA A 42 -7.72 5.15 -5.15
C ALA A 42 -6.37 5.78 -5.58
N ARG A 43 -5.33 5.67 -4.75
CA ARG A 43 -4.04 6.32 -5.01
C ARG A 43 -3.18 5.55 -6.01
N ARG A 44 -2.24 6.27 -6.64
CA ARG A 44 -1.21 5.65 -7.48
C ARG A 44 -0.17 4.97 -6.59
N MET A 45 0.39 3.88 -7.10
CA MET A 45 1.40 3.11 -6.36
C MET A 45 2.55 3.99 -5.84
N GLY A 46 3.06 4.92 -6.67
CA GLY A 46 4.13 5.80 -6.24
C GLY A 46 3.75 6.75 -5.11
N GLU A 47 2.47 7.15 -5.02
CA GLU A 47 1.97 7.98 -3.93
C GLU A 47 1.88 7.19 -2.61
N LEU A 48 1.53 5.89 -2.70
CA LEU A 48 1.52 5.00 -1.54
C LEU A 48 2.94 4.62 -1.08
N ILE A 49 3.86 4.36 -2.02
CA ILE A 49 5.26 4.08 -1.69
C ILE A 49 5.90 5.26 -0.94
N ASP A 50 5.53 6.49 -1.27
CA ASP A 50 6.10 7.71 -0.68
C ASP A 50 5.42 8.11 0.64
N LEU A 51 4.45 7.35 1.17
CA LEU A 51 3.87 7.64 2.47
C LEU A 51 4.96 7.63 3.55
N PRO A 52 5.05 8.67 4.40
CA PRO A 52 6.01 8.68 5.48
C PRO A 52 5.69 7.58 6.50
N ALA A 53 6.71 7.05 7.16
CA ALA A 53 6.56 6.01 8.18
C ALA A 53 5.85 6.53 9.44
N LEU A 54 5.88 7.83 9.66
CA LEU A 54 5.21 8.52 10.77
C LEU A 54 4.41 9.70 10.21
N GLU A 55 3.33 10.06 10.89
CA GLU A 55 2.50 11.24 10.55
C GLU A 55 1.88 11.20 9.15
N SER A 56 1.63 10.02 8.61
CA SER A 56 0.89 9.87 7.35
C SER A 56 -0.61 10.14 7.54
N LEU A 57 -1.15 9.86 8.72
CA LEU A 57 -2.52 10.18 9.11
C LEU A 57 -2.60 11.58 9.73
N ASP A 58 -3.77 12.23 9.61
CA ASP A 58 -4.08 13.41 10.40
C ASP A 58 -4.45 13.05 11.85
N ILE A 59 -4.55 14.05 12.72
CA ILE A 59 -4.86 13.84 14.14
C ILE A 59 -6.25 13.22 14.37
N THR A 60 -7.17 13.38 13.44
CA THR A 60 -8.52 12.79 13.51
C THR A 60 -8.58 11.38 13.00
N ARG A 61 -7.51 10.87 12.36
CA ARG A 61 -7.41 9.58 11.68
C ARG A 61 -8.45 9.38 10.56
N GLN A 62 -8.98 10.47 10.05
CA GLN A 62 -9.96 10.45 8.96
C GLN A 62 -9.33 10.79 7.60
N TRP A 63 -8.11 11.28 7.59
CA TRP A 63 -7.44 11.78 6.40
C TRP A 63 -6.02 11.25 6.30
N LEU A 64 -5.68 10.76 5.10
CA LEU A 64 -4.34 10.30 4.77
C LEU A 64 -3.64 11.33 3.88
N ARG A 65 -2.40 11.68 4.21
CA ARG A 65 -1.59 12.69 3.54
C ARG A 65 -0.71 12.06 2.46
N PHE A 66 -0.82 12.55 1.25
CA PHE A 66 -0.06 12.09 0.09
C PHE A 66 0.80 13.18 -0.53
N GLN A 67 1.92 12.77 -1.16
CA GLN A 67 2.74 13.60 -2.00
C GLN A 67 2.44 13.30 -3.48
N LEU A 68 1.91 14.26 -4.23
CA LEU A 68 1.59 14.06 -5.65
C LEU A 68 2.86 13.90 -6.48
N ARG A 69 3.00 12.78 -7.20
CA ARG A 69 4.16 12.55 -8.09
C ARG A 69 4.00 13.23 -9.46
N LYS A 70 2.77 13.42 -9.96
CA LYS A 70 2.50 13.96 -11.31
C LYS A 70 2.15 15.44 -11.35
N SER A 71 1.98 16.10 -10.20
CA SER A 71 1.81 17.55 -10.20
C SER A 71 3.12 18.21 -10.63
N SER A 72 3.03 19.24 -11.45
CA SER A 72 4.15 20.12 -11.76
C SER A 72 4.90 20.43 -10.47
N ARG A 73 6.23 20.30 -10.49
CA ARG A 73 7.04 20.73 -9.38
C ARG A 73 6.66 22.18 -9.11
N GLY A 74 6.08 22.46 -7.92
CA GLY A 74 5.77 23.84 -7.55
C GLY A 74 7.01 24.71 -7.68
N MET A 75 6.84 26.03 -7.62
CA MET A 75 7.87 27.04 -7.90
C MET A 75 9.20 26.84 -7.14
N MET A 76 9.26 25.92 -6.15
CA MET A 76 10.45 25.55 -5.39
C MET A 76 10.82 24.04 -5.48
N GLY A 77 10.35 23.30 -6.47
CA GLY A 77 10.65 21.87 -6.61
C GLY A 77 9.97 20.95 -5.58
N LYS A 78 9.17 21.48 -4.67
CA LYS A 78 8.42 20.69 -3.67
C LYS A 78 7.16 20.09 -4.30
N ARG A 79 6.89 18.82 -4.01
CA ARG A 79 5.66 18.17 -4.44
C ARG A 79 4.48 18.72 -3.64
N LYS A 80 3.33 18.88 -4.31
CA LYS A 80 2.09 19.28 -3.63
C LYS A 80 1.64 18.16 -2.69
N SER A 81 1.41 18.50 -1.44
CA SER A 81 0.78 17.60 -0.47
C SER A 81 -0.74 17.72 -0.59
N ILE A 82 -1.42 16.60 -0.58
CA ILE A 82 -2.89 16.51 -0.57
C ILE A 82 -3.35 15.58 0.51
N MET A 83 -4.57 15.75 0.97
CA MET A 83 -5.24 14.85 1.91
C MET A 83 -6.43 14.19 1.23
N ARG A 84 -6.68 12.95 1.58
CA ARG A 84 -7.84 12.18 1.13
C ARG A 84 -8.45 11.44 2.31
N PRO A 85 -9.78 11.32 2.35
CA PRO A 85 -10.43 10.55 3.38
C PRO A 85 -9.96 9.10 3.32
N ILE A 86 -9.92 8.47 4.49
CA ILE A 86 -9.53 7.08 4.65
C ILE A 86 -10.56 6.35 5.52
N GLU A 87 -10.84 5.12 5.17
CA GLU A 87 -11.73 4.26 5.95
C GLU A 87 -11.10 3.90 7.31
N PRO A 88 -11.92 3.82 8.39
CA PRO A 88 -11.40 3.57 9.74
C PRO A 88 -10.51 2.34 9.85
N ILE A 89 -10.85 1.23 9.18
CA ILE A 89 -10.03 0.02 9.20
C ILE A 89 -8.67 0.24 8.55
N ALA A 90 -8.60 1.01 7.45
CA ALA A 90 -7.34 1.32 6.80
C ALA A 90 -6.50 2.27 7.66
N ALA A 91 -7.14 3.21 8.36
CA ALA A 91 -6.46 4.12 9.29
C ALA A 91 -5.83 3.34 10.46
N GLU A 92 -6.58 2.41 11.08
CA GLU A 92 -6.09 1.54 12.16
C GLU A 92 -4.89 0.70 11.69
N MET A 93 -4.98 0.12 10.51
CA MET A 93 -3.88 -0.68 9.95
C MET A 93 -2.63 0.17 9.68
N ILE A 94 -2.79 1.39 9.22
CA ILE A 94 -1.68 2.33 9.01
C ILE A 94 -1.08 2.74 10.35
N GLU A 95 -1.90 3.04 11.35
CA GLU A 95 -1.44 3.39 12.70
C GLU A 95 -0.57 2.27 13.31
N ASN A 96 -0.97 1.02 13.14
CA ASN A 96 -0.17 -0.11 13.59
C ASN A 96 1.21 -0.16 12.90
N LEU A 97 1.31 0.24 11.63
CA LEU A 97 2.61 0.38 10.96
C LEU A 97 3.40 1.59 11.46
N GLU A 98 2.75 2.72 11.73
CA GLU A 98 3.40 3.90 12.33
C GLU A 98 3.96 3.58 13.73
N GLU A 99 3.21 2.85 14.55
CA GLU A 99 3.66 2.40 15.87
C GLU A 99 4.84 1.43 15.78
N TYR A 100 4.80 0.51 14.84
CA TYR A 100 5.92 -0.37 14.53
C TYR A 100 7.17 0.45 14.16
N HIS A 101 7.06 1.42 13.27
CA HIS A 101 8.20 2.27 12.88
C HIS A 101 8.69 3.14 14.03
N ARG A 102 7.79 3.68 14.84
CA ARG A 102 8.15 4.44 16.05
C ARG A 102 8.99 3.60 17.00
N THR A 103 8.56 2.36 17.28
CA THR A 103 9.31 1.42 18.10
C THR A 103 10.71 1.14 17.55
N LEU A 104 10.85 0.95 16.22
CA LEU A 104 12.17 0.73 15.62
C LEU A 104 13.08 1.94 15.72
N ILE A 105 12.54 3.15 15.60
CA ILE A 105 13.30 4.40 15.75
C ILE A 105 13.72 4.60 17.22
N GLU A 106 12.79 4.45 18.16
CA GLU A 106 13.05 4.59 19.60
C GLU A 106 14.08 3.59 20.13
N THR A 107 14.10 2.39 19.57
CA THR A 107 15.11 1.35 19.90
C THR A 107 16.43 1.54 19.18
N GLY A 108 16.57 2.54 18.31
CA GLY A 108 17.78 2.81 17.54
C GLY A 108 18.05 1.81 16.41
N PHE A 109 17.07 0.95 16.07
CA PHE A 109 17.21 0.01 14.96
C PHE A 109 17.02 0.69 13.60
N ALA A 110 16.24 1.76 13.53
CA ALA A 110 15.96 2.52 12.32
C ALA A 110 16.18 4.02 12.53
N GLU A 111 16.53 4.71 11.46
CA GLU A 111 16.62 6.17 11.43
C GLU A 111 15.26 6.80 11.09
N GLU A 112 15.10 8.09 11.38
CA GLU A 112 13.95 8.88 10.93
C GLU A 112 13.93 9.04 9.40
N GLY A 113 12.77 9.41 8.86
CA GLY A 113 12.62 9.68 7.41
C GLY A 113 12.33 8.45 6.56
N LEU A 114 12.03 7.31 7.17
CA LEU A 114 11.56 6.12 6.47
C LEU A 114 10.18 6.32 5.84
N THR A 115 9.83 5.45 4.91
CA THR A 115 8.47 5.35 4.36
C THR A 115 7.70 4.19 4.98
N LEU A 116 6.37 4.30 4.97
CA LEU A 116 5.46 3.41 5.70
C LEU A 116 5.66 1.92 5.36
N PHE A 117 5.98 1.60 4.11
CA PHE A 117 6.18 0.22 3.65
C PHE A 117 7.65 -0.23 3.68
N THR A 118 8.48 0.45 4.45
CA THR A 118 9.86 0.01 4.70
C THR A 118 9.86 -1.18 5.68
N SER A 119 10.67 -2.18 5.41
CA SER A 119 10.78 -3.40 6.23
C SER A 119 12.23 -3.72 6.60
N PRO A 120 12.48 -4.46 7.70
CA PRO A 120 13.82 -4.89 8.05
C PRO A 120 14.46 -5.77 6.97
N ALA A 121 15.76 -5.60 6.79
CA ALA A 121 16.61 -6.43 5.94
C ALA A 121 17.52 -7.28 6.81
N LEU A 122 17.14 -8.51 7.12
CA LEU A 122 17.92 -9.39 8.01
C LEU A 122 19.36 -9.64 7.53
N THR A 123 19.55 -9.73 6.20
CA THR A 123 20.86 -10.03 5.62
C THR A 123 21.78 -8.81 5.53
N ALA A 124 21.22 -7.61 5.53
CA ALA A 124 21.96 -6.36 5.39
C ALA A 124 22.12 -5.58 6.71
N GLY A 125 21.47 -6.04 7.80
CA GLY A 125 21.58 -5.38 9.11
C GLY A 125 20.97 -3.98 9.15
N GLY A 126 19.84 -3.76 8.46
CA GLY A 126 19.19 -2.44 8.41
C GLY A 126 17.78 -2.51 7.87
N MET A 127 17.29 -1.40 7.32
CA MET A 127 15.96 -1.31 6.72
C MET A 127 16.02 -1.38 5.20
N LEU A 128 15.10 -2.14 4.59
CA LEU A 128 14.86 -2.12 3.14
C LEU A 128 13.98 -0.92 2.81
N SER A 129 14.46 -0.06 1.89
CA SER A 129 13.60 1.03 1.38
C SER A 129 12.35 0.46 0.72
N SER A 130 11.21 1.16 0.85
CA SER A 130 9.97 0.80 0.16
C SER A 130 10.05 1.16 -1.31
N GLY A 131 10.90 0.47 -2.05
CA GLY A 131 10.94 0.59 -3.50
C GLY A 131 9.82 -0.19 -4.18
N LEU A 132 9.71 -0.02 -5.50
CA LEU A 132 8.71 -0.71 -6.33
C LEU A 132 8.74 -2.23 -6.11
N SER A 133 9.92 -2.84 -6.06
CA SER A 133 10.08 -4.29 -5.90
C SER A 133 9.57 -4.79 -4.54
N VAL A 134 9.83 -4.05 -3.46
CA VAL A 134 9.35 -4.39 -2.12
C VAL A 134 7.82 -4.26 -2.06
N TYR A 135 7.28 -3.17 -2.59
CA TYR A 135 5.83 -2.95 -2.66
C TYR A 135 5.12 -4.08 -3.42
N LEU A 136 5.62 -4.48 -4.57
CA LEU A 136 5.05 -5.57 -5.37
C LEU A 136 5.20 -6.93 -4.67
N ARG A 137 6.33 -7.17 -4.00
CA ARG A 137 6.56 -8.39 -3.22
C ARG A 137 5.52 -8.54 -2.11
N ASN A 138 5.20 -7.49 -1.39
CA ASN A 138 4.20 -7.53 -0.32
C ASN A 138 2.80 -7.85 -0.87
N LEU A 139 2.40 -7.28 -2.02
CA LEU A 139 1.17 -7.65 -2.70
C LEU A 139 1.17 -9.11 -3.16
N ASP A 140 2.31 -9.61 -3.62
CA ASP A 140 2.45 -11.02 -4.00
C ASP A 140 2.31 -11.94 -2.78
N LEU A 141 2.94 -11.60 -1.65
CA LEU A 141 2.79 -12.33 -0.39
C LEU A 141 1.35 -12.36 0.11
N PHE A 142 0.63 -11.22 0.00
CA PHE A 142 -0.80 -11.17 0.28
C PHE A 142 -1.59 -12.17 -0.59
N CYS A 143 -1.38 -12.15 -1.90
CA CYS A 143 -2.09 -13.03 -2.84
C CYS A 143 -1.78 -14.51 -2.57
N ASP A 144 -0.55 -14.82 -2.19
CA ASP A 144 -0.12 -16.18 -1.87
C ASP A 144 -0.67 -16.68 -0.54
N TYR A 145 -0.74 -15.80 0.46
CA TYR A 145 -1.26 -16.14 1.77
C TYR A 145 -2.78 -16.38 1.74
N PHE A 146 -3.52 -15.49 1.09
CA PHE A 146 -4.98 -15.57 0.99
C PHE A 146 -5.48 -16.41 -0.20
N GLU A 147 -4.56 -17.04 -0.92
CA GLU A 147 -4.90 -17.95 -2.03
C GLU A 147 -5.84 -17.33 -3.07
N THR A 148 -5.47 -16.14 -3.57
CA THR A 148 -6.26 -15.52 -4.65
C THR A 148 -6.52 -16.52 -5.79
N GLU A 149 -7.65 -16.34 -6.46
CA GLU A 149 -8.18 -17.26 -7.47
C GLU A 149 -7.14 -17.67 -8.52
N LEU A 150 -7.25 -18.94 -8.94
CA LEU A 150 -6.45 -19.48 -10.04
C LEU A 150 -7.23 -19.39 -11.35
N CYS A 151 -6.63 -18.74 -12.35
CA CYS A 151 -7.13 -18.74 -13.73
C CYS A 151 -6.21 -19.65 -14.57
N ASP A 152 -6.74 -20.72 -15.15
CA ASP A 152 -5.98 -21.70 -15.94
C ASP A 152 -4.73 -22.23 -15.22
N GLY A 153 -4.85 -22.54 -13.94
CA GLY A 153 -3.77 -23.01 -13.09
C GLY A 153 -2.71 -21.95 -12.74
N LYS A 154 -2.94 -20.70 -13.07
CA LYS A 154 -2.06 -19.57 -12.75
C LYS A 154 -2.69 -18.68 -11.70
N ARG A 155 -1.95 -18.31 -10.65
CA ARG A 155 -2.42 -17.42 -9.62
C ARG A 155 -2.56 -15.99 -10.13
N TYR A 156 -3.67 -15.35 -9.78
CA TYR A 156 -3.91 -13.95 -10.06
C TYR A 156 -3.27 -13.07 -8.99
N TYR A 157 -2.32 -12.24 -9.39
CA TYR A 157 -1.63 -11.30 -8.50
C TYR A 157 -2.18 -9.90 -8.66
N LEU A 158 -2.69 -9.35 -7.57
CA LEU A 158 -3.19 -7.98 -7.51
C LEU A 158 -2.09 -6.95 -7.79
N ARG A 159 -2.47 -5.85 -8.42
CA ARG A 159 -1.59 -4.69 -8.66
C ARG A 159 -2.34 -3.39 -8.36
N GLN A 160 -1.62 -2.37 -7.91
CA GLN A 160 -2.21 -1.12 -7.44
C GLN A 160 -3.14 -0.45 -8.46
N HIS A 161 -2.82 -0.52 -9.75
CA HIS A 161 -3.68 0.06 -10.78
C HIS A 161 -5.05 -0.65 -10.88
N GLN A 162 -5.11 -1.93 -10.55
CA GLN A 162 -6.36 -2.70 -10.52
C GLN A 162 -7.21 -2.30 -9.31
N LEU A 163 -6.60 -2.15 -8.13
CA LEU A 163 -7.28 -1.67 -6.93
C LEU A 163 -7.87 -0.27 -7.16
N ARG A 164 -7.10 0.62 -7.74
CA ARG A 164 -7.55 1.96 -8.12
C ARG A 164 -8.71 1.92 -9.14
N ARG A 165 -8.61 1.04 -10.15
CA ARG A 165 -9.69 0.86 -11.14
C ARG A 165 -10.93 0.26 -10.49
N PHE A 166 -10.77 -0.71 -9.60
CA PHE A 166 -11.87 -1.30 -8.83
C PHE A 166 -12.61 -0.24 -8.02
N PHE A 167 -11.89 0.63 -7.30
CA PHE A 167 -12.50 1.77 -6.60
C PHE A 167 -13.35 2.63 -7.52
N ALA A 168 -12.79 3.03 -8.67
CA ALA A 168 -13.49 3.90 -9.62
C ALA A 168 -14.77 3.25 -10.14
N MET A 169 -14.73 1.95 -10.46
CA MET A 169 -15.89 1.19 -10.91
C MET A 169 -16.93 1.04 -9.80
N LEU A 170 -16.49 0.65 -8.59
CA LEU A 170 -17.40 0.48 -7.45
C LEU A 170 -18.10 1.80 -7.11
N PHE A 171 -17.33 2.89 -7.01
CA PHE A 171 -17.88 4.20 -6.71
C PHE A 171 -18.88 4.66 -7.79
N PHE A 172 -18.54 4.48 -9.08
CA PHE A 172 -19.42 4.84 -10.19
C PHE A 172 -20.75 4.08 -10.14
N HIS A 173 -20.73 2.80 -9.78
CA HIS A 173 -21.94 1.97 -9.72
C HIS A 173 -22.75 2.16 -8.42
N CYS A 174 -22.09 2.48 -7.31
CA CYS A 174 -22.77 2.65 -6.00
C CYS A 174 -23.28 4.07 -5.77
N ALA A 175 -22.65 5.07 -6.35
CA ALA A 175 -23.13 6.45 -6.28
C ALA A 175 -24.32 6.62 -7.24
N GLN A 176 -25.52 6.76 -6.70
CA GLN A 176 -26.80 6.78 -7.45
C GLN A 176 -26.94 7.90 -8.51
N SER A 177 -25.99 8.75 -8.66
CA SER A 177 -25.90 9.79 -9.70
C SER A 177 -24.46 10.24 -9.89
N GLY A 178 -23.56 9.29 -10.01
CA GLY A 178 -22.18 9.47 -10.42
C GLY A 178 -21.65 10.88 -10.25
N ASP A 179 -21.37 11.31 -9.04
CA ASP A 179 -20.66 12.58 -8.87
C ASP A 179 -19.26 12.41 -9.47
N GLU A 180 -19.19 12.64 -10.79
CA GLU A 180 -17.96 12.55 -11.55
C GLU A 180 -16.88 13.46 -10.96
N SER A 181 -17.29 14.57 -10.34
CA SER A 181 -16.37 15.50 -9.68
C SER A 181 -15.70 14.83 -8.48
N THR A 182 -16.46 14.12 -7.66
CA THR A 182 -15.91 13.36 -6.52
C THR A 182 -14.98 12.23 -6.98
N ILE A 183 -15.35 11.45 -8.01
CA ILE A 183 -14.45 10.44 -8.58
C ILE A 183 -13.15 11.08 -9.08
N ARG A 184 -13.24 12.17 -9.85
CA ARG A 184 -12.07 12.89 -10.35
C ARG A 184 -11.21 13.40 -9.21
N TRP A 185 -11.80 13.99 -8.18
CA TRP A 185 -11.09 14.44 -6.99
C TRP A 185 -10.42 13.28 -6.26
N MET A 186 -11.13 12.18 -6.00
CA MET A 186 -10.55 10.98 -5.38
C MET A 186 -9.41 10.41 -6.22
N LEU A 187 -9.53 10.39 -7.53
CA LEU A 187 -8.49 9.92 -8.44
C LEU A 187 -7.33 10.93 -8.62
N GLY A 188 -7.43 12.16 -8.08
CA GLY A 188 -6.44 13.21 -8.27
C GLY A 188 -6.34 13.65 -9.73
N HIS A 189 -7.47 13.69 -10.43
CA HIS A 189 -7.58 14.22 -11.78
C HIS A 189 -8.10 15.67 -11.79
N ILE A 190 -8.51 16.17 -10.65
CA ILE A 190 -8.91 17.55 -10.47
C ILE A 190 -7.82 18.28 -9.73
N ASP A 191 -7.06 18.98 -10.46
CA ASP A 191 -6.68 20.35 -10.28
C ASP A 191 -6.89 21.02 -11.66
N LEU A 192 -8.13 20.93 -12.13
CA LEU A 192 -8.61 21.76 -13.21
C LEU A 192 -9.07 23.07 -12.54
N GLU A 193 -8.13 23.99 -12.37
CA GLU A 193 -8.38 25.39 -12.40
C GLU A 193 -8.63 25.81 -13.83
#